data_f732945840e60ecf0f4ecd34f854ef33
#
_entry.id   f732945840e60ecf0f4ecd34f854ef33
#
_cell.length_a   1.000
_cell.length_b   1.000
_cell.length_c   1.000
_cell.angle_alpha   90.00
_cell.angle_beta   90.00
_cell.angle_gamma   90.00
#
_symmetry.space_group_name_H-M   'P 1'
#
loop_
_entity.id
_entity.type
_entity.pdbx_description
1 polymer ?
#
loop_
_entity_poly.entity_id
_entity_poly.type
_entity_poly.pdbx_seq_one_letter_code
_entity_poly.pdbx_strand_id
1 'polypeptide(L)'
;SFLYTGFAGSNITLDDAATITPAGLVKLTNESFRIKGHAFHPAPVRFREAPNGTVRSFSVSFVFGILSSFGDIRGHGFAFFIAPTTDLSAAFPIQFLGLVNATNNGSATNHLFAVELDTIQNTEFGDIDNNHVGIDINSLNSVESNTAGFYNDDSSSREDDGMLTNMSLIGSGPIQVWVEYHGESTRINVTLAPLGVAKPARPLLSTVYDLSPVLTDQAYLGFSSSTGLSTGHHYVLGWSFGMGTPAPVIDPTKLPKLPYLGPRPQSKLLEIVLPIASAVFVLAVGILAITMVRRHIRYKEVREDWEVEYGPHRFSYKDLFR
;
A
#
# COMPACT_ATOMS: atom_id res chain seq x y z
N SER A 1 26.69 -0.10 -12.00
CA SER A 1 25.32 -0.64 -12.09
C SER A 1 25.11 -1.72 -11.05
N PHE A 2 23.86 -1.91 -10.64
CA PHE A 2 23.45 -3.02 -9.76
C PHE A 2 22.04 -3.51 -10.11
N LEU A 3 21.70 -4.74 -9.62
CA LEU A 3 20.40 -5.36 -9.79
C LEU A 3 20.06 -6.18 -8.53
N TYR A 4 18.90 -5.91 -7.95
CA TYR A 4 18.28 -6.72 -6.89
C TYR A 4 16.98 -7.35 -7.43
N THR A 5 16.90 -8.68 -7.40
CA THR A 5 15.69 -9.47 -7.69
C THR A 5 15.18 -10.09 -6.39
N GLY A 6 14.64 -9.24 -5.51
CA GLY A 6 14.45 -9.53 -4.09
C GLY A 6 15.67 -9.13 -3.26
N PHE A 7 15.50 -9.09 -1.95
CA PHE A 7 16.46 -8.52 -1.01
C PHE A 7 16.90 -9.51 0.09
N ALA A 8 16.51 -10.78 0.01
CA ALA A 8 16.95 -11.80 0.97
C ALA A 8 18.47 -11.94 0.89
N GLY A 9 19.15 -11.76 2.03
CA GLY A 9 20.62 -11.82 2.11
C GLY A 9 21.36 -10.68 1.41
N SER A 10 20.66 -9.62 0.95
CA SER A 10 21.30 -8.44 0.39
C SER A 10 21.95 -7.59 1.50
N ASN A 11 22.88 -6.72 1.10
CA ASN A 11 23.55 -5.78 1.99
C ASN A 11 22.91 -4.38 2.03
N ILE A 12 21.63 -4.30 1.62
CA ILE A 12 20.87 -3.04 1.65
C ILE A 12 20.81 -2.47 3.09
N THR A 13 20.97 -1.18 3.23
CA THR A 13 20.88 -0.50 4.53
C THR A 13 19.42 -0.13 4.80
N LEU A 14 18.92 -0.45 5.98
CA LEU A 14 17.56 -0.15 6.42
C LEU A 14 17.60 0.80 7.60
N ASP A 15 16.62 1.70 7.69
CA ASP A 15 16.46 2.62 8.80
C ASP A 15 14.99 2.81 9.20
N ASP A 16 14.75 3.28 10.42
CA ASP A 16 13.43 3.47 11.02
C ASP A 16 12.58 2.17 11.00
N ALA A 17 11.37 2.22 10.43
CA ALA A 17 10.44 1.08 10.41
C ALA A 17 10.74 0.04 9.32
N ALA A 18 11.73 0.28 8.48
CA ALA A 18 12.01 -0.60 7.35
C ALA A 18 12.57 -1.96 7.77
N THR A 19 12.13 -3.01 7.10
CA THR A 19 12.57 -4.40 7.36
C THR A 19 12.63 -5.20 6.05
N ILE A 20 13.42 -6.29 6.04
CA ILE A 20 13.33 -7.29 4.97
C ILE A 20 12.44 -8.43 5.45
N THR A 21 11.39 -8.73 4.69
CA THR A 21 10.50 -9.84 5.01
C THR A 21 11.17 -11.19 4.76
N PRO A 22 10.69 -12.30 5.37
CA PRO A 22 11.23 -13.64 5.07
C PRO A 22 11.14 -14.03 3.58
N ALA A 23 10.20 -13.44 2.83
CA ALA A 23 10.07 -13.65 1.39
C ALA A 23 11.06 -12.80 0.56
N GLY A 24 11.87 -11.95 1.20
CA GLY A 24 12.85 -11.10 0.52
C GLY A 24 12.31 -9.79 -0.02
N LEU A 25 11.17 -9.30 0.46
CA LEU A 25 10.67 -7.96 0.17
C LEU A 25 11.30 -6.94 1.12
N VAL A 26 11.69 -5.77 0.64
CA VAL A 26 11.85 -4.61 1.52
C VAL A 26 10.46 -4.11 1.88
N LYS A 27 10.14 -4.08 3.16
CA LYS A 27 8.92 -3.51 3.71
C LYS A 27 9.29 -2.22 4.42
N LEU A 28 8.91 -1.06 3.85
CA LEU A 28 9.28 0.25 4.39
C LEU A 28 8.41 0.65 5.57
N THR A 29 7.09 0.36 5.51
CA THR A 29 6.16 0.68 6.58
C THR A 29 5.25 -0.49 6.91
N ASN A 30 4.59 -0.43 8.03
CA ASN A 30 3.58 -1.38 8.50
C ASN A 30 2.28 -0.62 8.86
N GLU A 31 1.35 -1.29 9.54
CA GLU A 31 0.07 -0.70 9.96
C GLU A 31 0.17 0.23 11.17
N SER A 32 1.38 0.65 11.57
CA SER A 32 1.55 1.64 12.63
C SER A 32 1.32 3.06 12.12
N PHE A 33 0.80 3.93 12.98
CA PHE A 33 0.55 5.33 12.67
C PHE A 33 1.81 6.17 12.78
N ARG A 34 1.94 7.17 11.90
CA ARG A 34 2.98 8.20 11.94
C ARG A 34 4.40 7.63 12.01
N ILE A 35 4.65 6.60 11.22
CA ILE A 35 5.99 6.05 11.05
C ILE A 35 6.54 6.42 9.68
N LYS A 36 7.86 6.38 9.56
CA LYS A 36 8.60 6.44 8.31
C LYS A 36 9.52 5.22 8.25
N GLY A 37 10.01 4.90 7.05
CA GLY A 37 10.98 3.82 6.86
C GLY A 37 11.78 4.03 5.60
N HIS A 38 13.06 3.73 5.66
CA HIS A 38 14.02 3.96 4.59
C HIS A 38 14.78 2.70 4.24
N ALA A 39 15.11 2.58 2.95
CA ALA A 39 16.03 1.55 2.46
C ALA A 39 17.00 2.19 1.48
N PHE A 40 18.30 1.96 1.69
CA PHE A 40 19.36 2.59 0.89
C PHE A 40 20.23 1.55 0.20
N HIS A 41 20.73 1.88 -0.97
CA HIS A 41 21.90 1.20 -1.52
C HIS A 41 23.10 1.43 -0.57
N PRO A 42 23.88 0.40 -0.21
CA PRO A 42 24.85 0.48 0.88
C PRO A 42 26.03 1.43 0.62
N ALA A 43 26.30 1.75 -0.64
CA ALA A 43 27.40 2.62 -1.05
C ALA A 43 26.89 3.84 -1.82
N PRO A 44 27.49 5.02 -1.62
CA PRO A 44 27.16 6.19 -2.43
C PRO A 44 27.58 5.97 -3.88
N VAL A 45 26.83 6.56 -4.79
CA VAL A 45 27.08 6.54 -6.22
C VAL A 45 27.67 7.87 -6.66
N ARG A 46 28.69 7.84 -7.52
CA ARG A 46 29.28 9.04 -8.11
C ARG A 46 28.46 9.51 -9.30
N PHE A 47 27.83 10.69 -9.19
CA PHE A 47 27.00 11.28 -10.22
C PHE A 47 27.75 12.19 -11.19
N ARG A 48 28.96 12.66 -10.86
CA ARG A 48 29.80 13.51 -11.68
C ARG A 48 31.17 12.89 -11.89
N GLU A 49 31.79 13.18 -13.06
CA GLU A 49 33.14 12.71 -13.33
C GLU A 49 34.21 13.63 -12.72
N ALA A 50 33.93 14.91 -12.66
CA ALA A 50 34.79 15.93 -12.07
C ALA A 50 34.02 16.77 -11.05
N PRO A 51 34.66 17.33 -10.02
CA PRO A 51 34.03 18.29 -9.12
C PRO A 51 33.40 19.45 -9.93
N ASN A 52 32.16 19.79 -9.57
CA ASN A 52 31.38 20.84 -10.28
C ASN A 52 31.05 20.53 -11.74
N GLY A 53 31.32 19.33 -12.24
CA GLY A 53 30.85 18.89 -13.55
C GLY A 53 29.36 18.69 -13.62
N THR A 54 28.82 18.47 -14.81
CA THR A 54 27.42 18.13 -15.02
C THR A 54 27.12 16.74 -14.48
N VAL A 55 25.88 16.52 -14.05
CA VAL A 55 25.40 15.21 -13.65
C VAL A 55 25.31 14.30 -14.87
N ARG A 56 25.87 13.10 -14.75
CA ARG A 56 25.86 12.07 -15.79
C ARG A 56 24.47 11.49 -15.97
N SER A 57 24.19 11.01 -17.18
CA SER A 57 22.98 10.25 -17.45
C SER A 57 22.92 9.01 -16.54
N PHE A 58 21.75 8.74 -16.01
CA PHE A 58 21.49 7.53 -15.22
C PHE A 58 20.09 6.99 -15.49
N SER A 59 19.89 5.73 -15.17
CA SER A 59 18.57 5.12 -15.20
C SER A 59 18.35 4.25 -13.98
N VAL A 60 17.11 4.20 -13.55
CA VAL A 60 16.62 3.40 -12.41
C VAL A 60 15.42 2.60 -12.85
N SER A 61 15.33 1.36 -12.45
CA SER A 61 14.06 0.64 -12.50
C SER A 61 13.81 -0.04 -11.16
N PHE A 62 12.57 0.03 -10.70
CA PHE A 62 12.17 -0.67 -9.48
C PHE A 62 10.74 -1.18 -9.59
N VAL A 63 10.44 -2.20 -8.79
CA VAL A 63 9.09 -2.78 -8.67
C VAL A 63 8.65 -2.60 -7.24
N PHE A 64 7.46 -2.00 -7.08
CA PHE A 64 6.88 -1.74 -5.77
C PHE A 64 5.44 -2.25 -5.67
N GLY A 65 4.91 -2.27 -4.46
CA GLY A 65 3.49 -2.51 -4.21
C GLY A 65 3.06 -1.84 -2.91
N ILE A 66 1.91 -1.15 -2.98
CA ILE A 66 1.25 -0.54 -1.84
C ILE A 66 0.00 -1.35 -1.52
N LEU A 67 -0.06 -1.90 -0.32
CA LEU A 67 -1.16 -2.73 0.13
C LEU A 67 -1.80 -2.14 1.39
N SER A 68 -3.12 -2.26 1.50
CA SER A 68 -3.88 -1.89 2.68
C SER A 68 -4.79 -3.02 3.11
N SER A 69 -4.86 -3.27 4.41
CA SER A 69 -5.78 -4.27 5.01
C SER A 69 -7.22 -3.76 5.10
N PHE A 70 -7.46 -2.46 4.90
CA PHE A 70 -8.74 -1.80 5.14
C PHE A 70 -9.30 -1.09 3.90
N GLY A 71 -9.16 -1.69 2.73
CA GLY A 71 -9.73 -1.15 1.49
C GLY A 71 -9.13 0.22 1.11
N ASP A 72 -9.94 1.27 1.20
CA ASP A 72 -9.54 2.63 0.77
C ASP A 72 -8.68 3.41 1.76
N ILE A 73 -8.30 2.81 2.89
CA ILE A 73 -7.40 3.45 3.86
C ILE A 73 -5.98 3.38 3.31
N ARG A 74 -5.34 4.53 3.14
CA ARG A 74 -4.08 4.72 2.42
C ARG A 74 -3.02 5.24 3.38
N GLY A 75 -1.75 4.80 3.22
CA GLY A 75 -0.59 5.53 3.75
C GLY A 75 -0.32 6.77 2.90
N HIS A 76 0.66 7.60 3.25
CA HIS A 76 0.97 8.81 2.49
C HIS A 76 1.73 8.56 1.18
N GLY A 77 2.10 7.33 0.91
CA GLY A 77 2.79 7.02 -0.32
C GLY A 77 4.23 6.56 -0.11
N PHE A 78 4.98 6.64 -1.18
CA PHE A 78 6.28 6.05 -1.34
C PHE A 78 7.11 6.91 -2.28
N ALA A 79 8.41 7.02 -2.05
CA ALA A 79 9.30 7.74 -2.94
C ALA A 79 10.59 6.94 -3.20
N PHE A 80 11.04 6.95 -4.46
CA PHE A 80 12.44 6.74 -4.82
C PHE A 80 13.17 8.06 -4.67
N PHE A 81 14.38 8.07 -4.11
CA PHE A 81 15.12 9.32 -3.94
C PHE A 81 16.64 9.16 -4.11
N ILE A 82 17.29 10.30 -4.34
CA ILE A 82 18.75 10.50 -4.33
C ILE A 82 19.05 11.63 -3.37
N ALA A 83 19.87 11.37 -2.34
CA ALA A 83 20.20 12.34 -1.30
C ALA A 83 21.69 12.27 -0.89
N PRO A 84 22.27 13.34 -0.34
CA PRO A 84 23.69 13.41 0.01
C PRO A 84 24.05 12.53 1.22
N THR A 85 23.06 12.10 2.00
CA THR A 85 23.24 11.38 3.24
C THR A 85 22.21 10.27 3.40
N THR A 86 22.54 9.28 4.21
CA THR A 86 21.58 8.26 4.70
C THR A 86 20.93 8.66 6.03
N ASP A 87 21.40 9.73 6.68
CA ASP A 87 20.79 10.25 7.90
C ASP A 87 19.58 11.14 7.56
N LEU A 88 18.41 10.56 7.63
CA LEU A 88 17.12 11.22 7.47
C LEU A 88 16.35 11.30 8.82
N SER A 89 17.06 11.23 9.94
CA SER A 89 16.45 11.24 11.27
C SER A 89 15.61 12.50 11.54
N ALA A 90 16.02 13.66 11.01
CA ALA A 90 15.30 14.92 11.11
C ALA A 90 14.07 15.04 10.19
N ALA A 91 13.90 14.16 9.23
CA ALA A 91 12.75 14.15 8.32
C ALA A 91 11.48 13.71 9.05
N PHE A 92 10.34 14.27 8.66
CA PHE A 92 9.05 13.94 9.26
C PHE A 92 8.33 12.84 8.50
N PRO A 93 7.54 12.00 9.17
CA PRO A 93 6.59 11.11 8.52
C PRO A 93 5.40 11.89 7.94
N ILE A 94 4.33 11.19 7.61
CA ILE A 94 3.07 11.75 7.08
C ILE A 94 3.32 12.32 5.68
N GLN A 95 2.83 13.51 5.38
CA GLN A 95 2.97 14.20 4.08
C GLN A 95 4.43 14.50 3.68
N PHE A 96 5.36 14.42 4.61
CA PHE A 96 6.77 14.64 4.31
C PHE A 96 7.51 13.40 3.80
N LEU A 97 6.81 12.28 3.64
CA LEU A 97 7.31 11.00 3.11
C LEU A 97 8.63 10.50 3.75
N GLY A 98 9.01 11.03 4.92
CA GLY A 98 10.30 10.74 5.56
C GLY A 98 11.52 11.35 4.86
N LEU A 99 11.35 12.32 3.97
CA LEU A 99 12.44 12.93 3.18
C LEU A 99 12.87 14.30 3.66
N VAL A 100 11.92 15.12 4.08
CA VAL A 100 12.12 16.49 4.55
C VAL A 100 11.29 16.75 5.81
N ASN A 101 11.32 17.98 6.27
CA ASN A 101 10.47 18.46 7.38
C ASN A 101 9.92 19.86 7.05
N ALA A 102 9.05 20.39 7.91
CA ALA A 102 8.40 21.68 7.69
C ALA A 102 9.38 22.86 7.58
N THR A 103 10.59 22.75 8.11
CA THR A 103 11.57 23.86 8.12
C THR A 103 12.52 23.81 6.94
N ASN A 104 12.78 22.63 6.34
CA ASN A 104 13.72 22.46 5.24
C ASN A 104 13.05 22.10 3.92
N ASN A 105 11.73 21.90 3.86
CA ASN A 105 11.01 21.68 2.60
C ASN A 105 11.23 22.89 1.65
N GLY A 106 11.79 22.64 0.47
CA GLY A 106 12.16 23.68 -0.51
C GLY A 106 13.57 24.26 -0.33
N SER A 107 14.34 23.81 0.67
CA SER A 107 15.72 24.28 0.84
C SER A 107 16.68 23.62 -0.16
N ALA A 108 17.42 24.43 -0.92
CA ALA A 108 18.45 23.93 -1.83
C ALA A 108 19.54 23.11 -1.12
N THR A 109 19.71 23.28 0.20
CA THR A 109 20.66 22.52 1.00
C THR A 109 20.24 21.06 1.24
N ASN A 110 19.04 20.68 0.88
CA ASN A 110 18.58 19.27 0.92
C ASN A 110 19.35 18.41 -0.09
N HIS A 111 19.75 18.99 -1.22
CA HIS A 111 20.40 18.24 -2.31
C HIS A 111 19.62 16.97 -2.67
N LEU A 112 18.30 17.09 -2.69
CA LEU A 112 17.34 15.99 -2.83
C LEU A 112 16.73 16.01 -4.24
N PHE A 113 16.77 14.86 -4.90
CA PHE A 113 15.93 14.51 -6.03
C PHE A 113 15.03 13.34 -5.60
N ALA A 114 13.72 13.43 -5.87
CA ALA A 114 12.85 12.31 -5.62
C ALA A 114 11.81 12.13 -6.74
N VAL A 115 11.28 10.91 -6.84
CA VAL A 115 10.08 10.58 -7.59
C VAL A 115 9.11 10.03 -6.57
N GLU A 116 8.07 10.81 -6.30
CA GLU A 116 7.00 10.42 -5.39
C GLU A 116 5.90 9.64 -6.10
N LEU A 117 5.29 8.74 -5.36
CA LEU A 117 4.13 7.93 -5.72
C LEU A 117 3.13 8.14 -4.60
N ASP A 118 2.40 9.25 -4.67
CA ASP A 118 1.58 9.73 -3.56
C ASP A 118 0.16 9.17 -3.64
N THR A 119 -0.39 8.88 -2.49
CA THR A 119 -1.70 8.25 -2.33
C THR A 119 -2.64 9.07 -1.45
N ILE A 120 -2.22 10.26 -1.01
CA ILE A 120 -3.03 11.21 -0.24
C ILE A 120 -2.78 12.62 -0.78
N GLN A 121 -3.84 13.32 -1.17
CA GLN A 121 -3.73 14.71 -1.62
C GLN A 121 -3.42 15.64 -0.45
N ASN A 122 -2.27 16.28 -0.49
CA ASN A 122 -1.80 17.32 0.43
C ASN A 122 -1.81 18.68 -0.26
N THR A 123 -2.90 19.42 -0.12
CA THR A 123 -3.11 20.69 -0.83
C THR A 123 -2.07 21.74 -0.49
N GLU A 124 -1.43 21.65 0.68
CA GLU A 124 -0.32 22.53 1.09
C GLU A 124 0.95 22.32 0.24
N PHE A 125 1.10 21.18 -0.43
CA PHE A 125 2.19 20.88 -1.37
C PHE A 125 1.78 21.08 -2.82
N GLY A 126 0.50 21.36 -3.07
CA GLY A 126 -0.02 21.59 -4.41
C GLY A 126 -0.38 20.31 -5.16
N ASP A 127 -0.62 19.21 -4.44
CA ASP A 127 -0.96 17.93 -5.02
C ASP A 127 -2.20 18.01 -5.91
N ILE A 128 -2.10 17.43 -7.08
CA ILE A 128 -3.16 17.44 -8.09
C ILE A 128 -4.34 16.53 -7.72
N ASP A 129 -4.04 15.39 -7.08
CA ASP A 129 -5.02 14.40 -6.62
C ASP A 129 -4.40 13.48 -5.55
N ASN A 130 -5.12 12.42 -5.17
CA ASN A 130 -4.72 11.43 -4.17
C ASN A 130 -4.18 10.13 -4.78
N ASN A 131 -3.71 10.15 -6.02
CA ASN A 131 -3.17 9.01 -6.74
C ASN A 131 -2.25 9.50 -7.87
N HIS A 132 -1.19 10.19 -7.53
CA HIS A 132 -0.31 10.84 -8.50
C HIS A 132 1.15 10.42 -8.39
N VAL A 133 1.87 10.74 -9.44
CA VAL A 133 3.32 10.61 -9.53
C VAL A 133 3.90 12.00 -9.70
N GLY A 134 4.92 12.33 -8.94
CA GLY A 134 5.58 13.62 -8.97
C GLY A 134 7.09 13.54 -9.09
N ILE A 135 7.70 14.59 -9.63
CA ILE A 135 9.15 14.81 -9.66
C ILE A 135 9.46 15.92 -8.68
N ASP A 136 10.25 15.62 -7.67
CA ASP A 136 10.53 16.47 -6.52
C ASP A 136 11.98 16.92 -6.51
N ILE A 137 12.18 18.21 -6.34
CA ILE A 137 13.52 18.82 -6.28
C ILE A 137 13.64 19.63 -4.99
N ASN A 138 14.40 19.12 -4.04
CA ASN A 138 14.61 19.75 -2.72
C ASN A 138 13.34 20.02 -1.91
N SER A 139 12.19 19.57 -2.38
CA SER A 139 10.86 19.87 -1.87
C SER A 139 9.95 18.69 -2.17
N LEU A 140 8.82 18.60 -1.48
CA LEU A 140 7.68 17.76 -1.86
C LEU A 140 6.57 18.58 -2.57
N ASN A 141 6.91 19.76 -3.04
CA ASN A 141 6.12 20.45 -4.06
C ASN A 141 6.69 20.02 -5.41
N SER A 142 6.06 19.10 -6.08
CA SER A 142 6.51 18.53 -7.35
C SER A 142 6.70 19.60 -8.43
N VAL A 143 7.84 19.56 -9.13
CA VAL A 143 8.10 20.44 -10.31
C VAL A 143 7.31 19.98 -11.53
N GLU A 144 6.90 18.72 -11.56
CA GLU A 144 6.05 18.09 -12.58
C GLU A 144 5.30 16.96 -11.93
N SER A 145 3.99 16.84 -12.17
CA SER A 145 3.17 15.75 -11.63
C SER A 145 2.03 15.37 -12.58
N ASN A 146 1.57 14.13 -12.48
CA ASN A 146 0.41 13.63 -13.22
C ASN A 146 -0.30 12.55 -12.40
N THR A 147 -1.61 12.42 -12.61
CA THR A 147 -2.36 11.26 -12.10
C THR A 147 -1.69 9.96 -12.56
N ALA A 148 -1.59 9.00 -11.65
CA ALA A 148 -0.91 7.74 -11.92
C ALA A 148 -1.59 6.96 -13.07
N GLY A 149 -0.79 6.57 -14.04
CA GLY A 149 -1.25 5.89 -15.25
C GLY A 149 -0.10 5.57 -16.19
N PHE A 150 -0.42 4.97 -17.32
CA PHE A 150 0.53 4.65 -18.37
C PHE A 150 -0.10 4.77 -19.76
N TYR A 151 0.72 5.05 -20.76
CA TYR A 151 0.30 5.04 -22.16
C TYR A 151 0.43 3.64 -22.71
N ASN A 152 -0.65 3.12 -23.30
CA ASN A 152 -0.63 1.80 -23.92
C ASN A 152 -0.17 1.91 -25.38
N ASP A 153 0.97 1.27 -25.70
CA ASP A 153 1.54 1.27 -27.05
C ASP A 153 0.88 0.21 -27.96
N ASP A 154 -0.03 -0.63 -27.44
CA ASP A 154 -0.69 -1.73 -28.17
C ASP A 154 -1.86 -1.27 -29.07
N SER A 155 -1.90 -0.03 -29.49
CA SER A 155 -2.97 0.42 -30.39
C SER A 155 -2.79 -0.13 -31.81
N SER A 156 -3.46 -1.24 -32.09
CA SER A 156 -3.75 -1.70 -33.47
C SER A 156 -4.67 -0.74 -34.24
N SER A 157 -5.12 0.34 -33.63
CA SER A 157 -5.93 1.41 -34.20
C SER A 157 -5.13 2.69 -34.33
N ARG A 158 -4.91 3.14 -35.55
CA ARG A 158 -4.18 4.37 -35.94
C ARG A 158 -4.83 5.68 -35.40
N GLU A 159 -5.91 5.64 -34.67
CA GLU A 159 -6.65 6.79 -34.16
C GLU A 159 -6.52 7.01 -32.63
N ASP A 160 -5.93 6.06 -31.89
CA ASP A 160 -5.80 6.13 -30.42
C ASP A 160 -4.33 6.27 -30.02
N ASP A 161 -3.70 7.35 -30.52
CA ASP A 161 -2.28 7.66 -30.27
C ASP A 161 -2.09 8.04 -28.80
N GLY A 162 -2.06 7.03 -27.94
CA GLY A 162 -1.59 7.16 -26.57
C GLY A 162 -2.59 7.72 -25.56
N MET A 163 -3.79 7.14 -25.47
CA MET A 163 -4.68 7.46 -24.35
C MET A 163 -4.06 6.98 -23.05
N LEU A 164 -4.01 7.86 -22.05
CA LEU A 164 -3.56 7.55 -20.70
C LEU A 164 -4.53 6.57 -20.06
N THR A 165 -4.03 5.39 -19.72
CA THR A 165 -4.77 4.42 -18.91
C THR A 165 -4.48 4.71 -17.43
N ASN A 166 -5.47 5.20 -16.71
CA ASN A 166 -5.35 5.47 -15.28
C ASN A 166 -5.07 4.17 -14.51
N MET A 167 -4.20 4.26 -13.51
CA MET A 167 -3.82 3.14 -12.68
C MET A 167 -3.83 3.55 -11.20
N SER A 168 -4.40 2.71 -10.33
CA SER A 168 -4.30 2.93 -8.89
C SER A 168 -2.92 2.50 -8.39
N LEU A 169 -2.26 3.34 -7.62
CA LEU A 169 -1.01 3.00 -6.93
C LEU A 169 -1.22 1.98 -5.80
N ILE A 170 -2.46 1.85 -5.32
CA ILE A 170 -2.83 0.96 -4.21
C ILE A 170 -3.63 -0.24 -4.74
N GLY A 171 -3.27 -1.43 -4.26
CA GLY A 171 -4.07 -2.64 -4.46
C GLY A 171 -4.08 -3.22 -5.87
N SER A 172 -3.47 -2.54 -6.85
CA SER A 172 -3.45 -2.96 -8.27
C SER A 172 -2.45 -4.08 -8.58
N GLY A 173 -1.80 -4.64 -7.55
CA GLY A 173 -0.68 -5.55 -7.72
C GLY A 173 0.66 -4.81 -7.83
N PRO A 174 1.76 -5.52 -8.18
CA PRO A 174 3.06 -4.89 -8.34
C PRO A 174 3.09 -3.95 -9.55
N ILE A 175 3.72 -2.80 -9.37
CA ILE A 175 3.91 -1.79 -10.40
C ILE A 175 5.41 -1.63 -10.63
N GLN A 176 5.82 -1.58 -11.90
CA GLN A 176 7.20 -1.27 -12.29
C GLN A 176 7.31 0.19 -12.70
N VAL A 177 8.37 0.84 -12.23
CA VAL A 177 8.72 2.24 -12.52
C VAL A 177 10.08 2.29 -13.18
N TRP A 178 10.25 3.21 -14.12
CA TRP A 178 11.52 3.57 -14.76
C TRP A 178 11.72 5.07 -14.62
N VAL A 179 12.87 5.46 -14.08
CA VAL A 179 13.30 6.86 -13.95
C VAL A 179 14.57 7.03 -14.76
N GLU A 180 14.58 7.95 -15.70
CA GLU A 180 15.71 8.21 -16.58
C GLU A 180 16.10 9.67 -16.54
N TYR A 181 17.36 9.93 -16.33
CA TYR A 181 17.95 11.26 -16.47
C TYR A 181 18.95 11.27 -17.63
N HIS A 182 18.75 12.17 -18.57
CA HIS A 182 19.63 12.38 -19.71
C HIS A 182 20.47 13.64 -19.47
N GLY A 183 21.73 13.47 -19.05
CA GLY A 183 22.61 14.58 -18.62
C GLY A 183 22.87 15.65 -19.69
N GLU A 184 22.94 15.27 -20.96
CA GLU A 184 23.17 16.24 -22.07
C GLU A 184 21.97 17.17 -22.30
N SER A 185 20.75 16.63 -22.20
CA SER A 185 19.48 17.37 -22.39
C SER A 185 18.84 17.81 -21.10
N THR A 186 19.42 17.45 -19.97
CA THR A 186 18.86 17.65 -18.61
C THR A 186 17.41 17.20 -18.46
N ARG A 187 17.03 16.18 -19.26
CA ARG A 187 15.66 15.67 -19.28
C ARG A 187 15.49 14.53 -18.29
N ILE A 188 14.42 14.64 -17.50
CA ILE A 188 13.96 13.61 -16.57
C ILE A 188 12.70 12.99 -17.17
N ASN A 189 12.68 11.65 -17.31
CA ASN A 189 11.51 10.89 -17.72
C ASN A 189 11.13 9.93 -16.60
N VAL A 190 9.84 9.85 -16.29
CA VAL A 190 9.28 8.84 -15.38
C VAL A 190 8.21 8.08 -16.13
N THR A 191 8.37 6.77 -16.19
CA THR A 191 7.42 5.83 -16.81
C THR A 191 7.01 4.81 -15.76
N LEU A 192 5.76 4.39 -15.76
CA LEU A 192 5.29 3.29 -14.92
C LEU A 192 4.28 2.43 -15.69
N ALA A 193 4.19 1.17 -15.29
CA ALA A 193 3.19 0.22 -15.81
C ALA A 193 2.98 -0.92 -14.81
N PRO A 194 1.87 -1.67 -14.90
CA PRO A 194 1.71 -2.91 -14.17
C PRO A 194 2.87 -3.88 -14.47
N LEU A 195 3.34 -4.60 -13.45
CA LEU A 195 4.43 -5.56 -13.62
C LEU A 195 4.07 -6.60 -14.70
N GLY A 196 5.00 -6.84 -15.63
CA GLY A 196 4.81 -7.74 -16.77
C GLY A 196 4.33 -7.05 -18.05
N VAL A 197 3.90 -5.79 -17.97
CA VAL A 197 3.68 -4.94 -19.14
C VAL A 197 5.03 -4.40 -19.61
N ALA A 198 5.27 -4.38 -20.91
CA ALA A 198 6.47 -3.77 -21.48
C ALA A 198 6.56 -2.29 -21.09
N LYS A 199 7.79 -1.76 -20.97
CA LYS A 199 7.97 -0.33 -20.71
C LYS A 199 7.30 0.50 -21.79
N PRO A 200 6.30 1.35 -21.47
CA PRO A 200 5.70 2.27 -22.43
C PRO A 200 6.75 3.18 -23.10
N ALA A 201 6.64 3.40 -24.41
CA ALA A 201 7.53 4.27 -25.13
C ALA A 201 7.36 5.74 -24.72
N ARG A 202 6.12 6.14 -24.41
CA ARG A 202 5.80 7.47 -23.91
C ARG A 202 5.88 7.50 -22.38
N PRO A 203 6.74 8.35 -21.76
CA PRO A 203 6.79 8.50 -20.32
C PRO A 203 5.51 9.18 -19.79
N LEU A 204 5.13 8.88 -18.54
CA LEU A 204 4.05 9.58 -17.84
C LEU A 204 4.46 11.03 -17.53
N LEU A 205 5.67 11.22 -17.03
CA LEU A 205 6.25 12.55 -16.78
C LEU A 205 7.49 12.73 -17.65
N SER A 206 7.65 13.92 -18.22
CA SER A 206 8.84 14.31 -18.95
C SER A 206 9.09 15.81 -18.77
N THR A 207 10.12 16.15 -18.02
CA THR A 207 10.49 17.55 -17.76
C THR A 207 11.97 17.80 -18.01
N VAL A 208 12.34 19.05 -18.24
CA VAL A 208 13.73 19.49 -18.40
C VAL A 208 14.15 20.19 -17.12
N TYR A 209 15.09 19.59 -16.39
CA TYR A 209 15.59 20.14 -15.14
C TYR A 209 17.06 19.74 -14.96
N ASP A 210 17.96 20.71 -14.81
CA ASP A 210 19.37 20.43 -14.54
C ASP A 210 19.57 19.97 -13.09
N LEU A 211 19.95 18.71 -12.91
CA LEU A 211 20.25 18.15 -11.60
C LEU A 211 21.65 18.51 -11.08
N SER A 212 22.47 19.25 -11.86
CA SER A 212 23.83 19.60 -11.44
C SER A 212 23.88 20.53 -10.23
N PRO A 213 23.02 21.53 -10.05
CA PRO A 213 22.98 22.29 -8.80
C PRO A 213 22.29 21.53 -7.64
N VAL A 214 21.59 20.43 -7.94
CA VAL A 214 20.81 19.67 -6.95
C VAL A 214 21.65 18.57 -6.32
N LEU A 215 22.16 17.63 -7.14
CA LEU A 215 22.89 16.48 -6.63
C LEU A 215 24.33 16.83 -6.25
N THR A 216 24.83 16.20 -5.21
CA THR A 216 26.26 16.24 -4.83
C THR A 216 27.09 15.30 -5.73
N ASP A 217 28.42 15.39 -5.68
CA ASP A 217 29.31 14.55 -6.48
C ASP A 217 29.10 13.05 -6.20
N GLN A 218 28.86 12.73 -4.94
CA GLN A 218 28.44 11.40 -4.49
C GLN A 218 27.15 11.54 -3.71
N ALA A 219 26.21 10.66 -3.96
CA ALA A 219 24.92 10.62 -3.27
C ALA A 219 24.44 9.19 -3.09
N TYR A 220 23.55 9.00 -2.14
CA TYR A 220 22.91 7.72 -1.85
C TYR A 220 21.58 7.64 -2.58
N LEU A 221 21.29 6.44 -3.07
CA LEU A 221 20.00 6.11 -3.65
C LEU A 221 19.19 5.31 -2.63
N GLY A 222 17.89 5.55 -2.59
CA GLY A 222 17.05 4.84 -1.65
C GLY A 222 15.56 4.94 -1.94
N PHE A 223 14.83 4.35 -1.04
CA PHE A 223 13.38 4.41 -0.98
C PHE A 223 12.96 4.91 0.39
N SER A 224 11.94 5.74 0.41
CA SER A 224 11.30 6.24 1.61
C SER A 224 9.79 6.04 1.52
N SER A 225 9.17 5.83 2.65
CA SER A 225 7.72 5.80 2.77
C SER A 225 7.29 6.23 4.15
N SER A 226 6.06 6.69 4.27
CA SER A 226 5.51 7.08 5.55
C SER A 226 4.03 6.72 5.69
N THR A 227 3.58 6.69 6.94
CA THR A 227 2.17 6.57 7.32
C THR A 227 1.75 7.79 8.14
N GLY A 228 0.46 8.10 8.10
CA GLY A 228 -0.17 9.15 8.90
C GLY A 228 -1.20 8.59 9.86
N LEU A 229 -2.40 9.16 9.82
CA LEU A 229 -3.60 8.58 10.45
C LEU A 229 -4.17 7.43 9.61
N SER A 230 -3.83 7.39 8.33
CA SER A 230 -4.05 6.26 7.44
C SER A 230 -2.78 5.43 7.37
N THR A 231 -2.92 4.11 7.38
CA THR A 231 -1.81 3.16 7.42
C THR A 231 -1.79 2.30 6.16
N GLY A 232 -0.61 1.80 5.80
CA GLY A 232 -0.43 0.94 4.64
C GLY A 232 0.91 0.23 4.71
N HIS A 233 1.02 -0.82 3.91
CA HIS A 233 2.27 -1.55 3.73
C HIS A 233 2.89 -1.15 2.40
N HIS A 234 4.08 -0.61 2.43
CA HIS A 234 4.83 -0.22 1.25
C HIS A 234 5.99 -1.19 1.05
N TYR A 235 6.01 -1.84 -0.10
CA TYR A 235 6.98 -2.89 -0.43
C TYR A 235 7.79 -2.53 -1.66
N VAL A 236 9.11 -2.85 -1.63
CA VAL A 236 9.95 -2.92 -2.83
C VAL A 236 10.27 -4.39 -3.10
N LEU A 237 10.05 -4.82 -4.34
CA LEU A 237 10.23 -6.21 -4.78
C LEU A 237 11.57 -6.43 -5.49
N GLY A 238 11.99 -5.43 -6.26
CA GLY A 238 13.23 -5.46 -7.02
C GLY A 238 13.67 -4.07 -7.39
N TRP A 239 14.97 -3.91 -7.67
CA TRP A 239 15.58 -2.62 -7.93
C TRP A 239 16.84 -2.76 -8.78
N SER A 240 16.97 -1.92 -9.80
CA SER A 240 18.17 -1.84 -10.62
C SER A 240 18.56 -0.39 -10.91
N PHE A 241 19.84 -0.20 -11.16
CA PHE A 241 20.44 1.09 -11.44
C PHE A 241 21.55 0.98 -12.49
N GLY A 242 21.61 1.92 -13.40
CA GLY A 242 22.69 2.09 -14.38
C GLY A 242 23.16 3.52 -14.45
N MET A 243 24.47 3.74 -14.40
CA MET A 243 25.11 5.04 -14.60
C MET A 243 25.72 5.08 -15.99
N GLY A 244 25.28 6.01 -16.84
CA GLY A 244 25.69 6.13 -18.24
C GLY A 244 25.26 4.98 -19.15
N THR A 245 24.51 4.03 -18.61
CA THR A 245 23.94 2.86 -19.28
C THR A 245 22.52 2.61 -18.81
N PRO A 246 21.68 1.93 -19.60
CA PRO A 246 20.37 1.51 -19.13
C PRO A 246 20.46 0.67 -17.84
N ALA A 247 19.51 0.85 -16.94
CA ALA A 247 19.39 0.00 -15.76
C ALA A 247 19.18 -1.46 -16.19
N PRO A 248 19.83 -2.44 -15.53
CA PRO A 248 19.60 -3.86 -15.81
C PRO A 248 18.13 -4.23 -15.75
N VAL A 249 17.70 -5.08 -16.68
CA VAL A 249 16.29 -5.53 -16.75
C VAL A 249 15.95 -6.37 -15.54
N ILE A 250 14.86 -6.03 -14.88
CA ILE A 250 14.29 -6.82 -13.80
C ILE A 250 13.45 -7.94 -14.40
N ASP A 251 13.76 -9.19 -14.10
CA ASP A 251 13.00 -10.37 -14.50
C ASP A 251 11.80 -10.56 -13.53
N PRO A 252 10.55 -10.36 -13.98
CA PRO A 252 9.38 -10.47 -13.11
C PRO A 252 9.22 -11.85 -12.45
N THR A 253 9.73 -12.90 -13.12
CA THR A 253 9.58 -14.28 -12.63
C THR A 253 10.47 -14.60 -11.43
N LYS A 254 11.50 -13.78 -11.20
CA LYS A 254 12.45 -13.92 -10.08
C LYS A 254 12.09 -13.08 -8.87
N LEU A 255 11.08 -12.23 -8.99
CA LEU A 255 10.69 -11.34 -7.90
C LEU A 255 9.90 -12.10 -6.82
N PRO A 256 10.08 -11.73 -5.55
CA PRO A 256 9.24 -12.21 -4.47
C PRO A 256 7.79 -11.73 -4.67
N LYS A 257 6.83 -12.52 -4.22
CA LYS A 257 5.40 -12.18 -4.34
C LYS A 257 4.97 -11.27 -3.20
N LEU A 258 4.11 -10.31 -3.51
CA LEU A 258 3.43 -9.52 -2.49
C LEU A 258 2.58 -10.42 -1.58
N PRO A 259 2.52 -10.13 -0.27
CA PRO A 259 1.61 -10.84 0.63
C PRO A 259 0.15 -10.50 0.29
N TYR A 260 -0.74 -11.46 0.48
CA TYR A 260 -2.17 -11.20 0.41
C TYR A 260 -2.64 -10.58 1.73
N LEU A 261 -3.09 -9.33 1.70
CA LEU A 261 -3.63 -8.61 2.85
C LEU A 261 -5.17 -8.50 2.81
N GLY A 262 -5.83 -9.26 1.94
CA GLY A 262 -7.29 -9.29 1.88
C GLY A 262 -7.92 -9.83 3.17
N PRO A 263 -9.25 -9.65 3.36
CA PRO A 263 -9.95 -10.23 4.49
C PRO A 263 -9.64 -11.72 4.53
N ARG A 264 -9.17 -12.19 5.68
CA ARG A 264 -8.96 -13.64 5.86
C ARG A 264 -10.26 -14.32 5.43
N PRO A 265 -10.21 -15.36 4.58
CA PRO A 265 -11.42 -16.09 4.21
C PRO A 265 -12.11 -16.48 5.51
N GLN A 266 -13.27 -15.88 5.77
CA GLN A 266 -14.06 -16.24 6.94
C GLN A 266 -14.28 -17.73 6.84
N SER A 267 -13.96 -18.47 7.88
CA SER A 267 -14.09 -19.91 7.84
C SER A 267 -15.57 -20.20 7.56
N LYS A 268 -15.86 -20.87 6.44
CA LYS A 268 -17.23 -21.30 6.08
C LYS A 268 -17.89 -22.10 7.21
N LEU A 269 -17.11 -22.52 8.20
CA LEU A 269 -17.55 -23.15 9.43
C LEU A 269 -18.59 -22.29 10.18
N LEU A 270 -18.39 -20.99 10.30
CA LEU A 270 -19.32 -20.08 10.97
C LEU A 270 -20.62 -19.92 10.16
N GLU A 271 -20.53 -19.82 8.84
CA GLU A 271 -21.69 -19.72 7.94
C GLU A 271 -22.52 -21.00 7.92
N ILE A 272 -21.90 -22.16 8.14
CA ILE A 272 -22.58 -23.46 8.14
C ILE A 272 -23.05 -23.84 9.57
N VAL A 273 -22.22 -23.68 10.58
CA VAL A 273 -22.49 -24.11 11.94
C VAL A 273 -23.56 -23.24 12.61
N LEU A 274 -23.55 -21.93 12.39
CA LEU A 274 -24.51 -21.03 13.03
C LEU A 274 -25.95 -21.28 12.61
N PRO A 275 -26.31 -21.42 11.31
CA PRO A 275 -27.69 -21.75 10.92
C PRO A 275 -28.10 -23.16 11.36
N ILE A 276 -27.22 -24.15 11.36
CA ILE A 276 -27.51 -25.49 11.84
C ILE A 276 -27.78 -25.47 13.34
N ALA A 277 -26.93 -24.81 14.12
CA ALA A 277 -27.13 -24.71 15.58
C ALA A 277 -28.42 -23.96 15.93
N SER A 278 -28.75 -22.88 15.22
CA SER A 278 -30.00 -22.16 15.43
C SER A 278 -31.23 -23.00 15.04
N ALA A 279 -31.19 -23.78 13.97
CA ALA A 279 -32.26 -24.67 13.57
C ALA A 279 -32.50 -25.79 14.63
N VAL A 280 -31.42 -26.39 15.12
CA VAL A 280 -31.49 -27.40 16.20
C VAL A 280 -32.08 -26.81 17.49
N PHE A 281 -31.67 -25.59 17.86
CA PHE A 281 -32.18 -24.88 19.03
C PHE A 281 -33.67 -24.59 18.89
N VAL A 282 -34.14 -24.10 17.74
CA VAL A 282 -35.56 -23.84 17.48
C VAL A 282 -36.39 -25.12 17.56
N LEU A 283 -35.90 -26.23 16.99
CA LEU A 283 -36.54 -27.53 17.06
C LEU A 283 -36.65 -28.04 18.52
N ALA A 284 -35.59 -27.92 19.31
CA ALA A 284 -35.56 -28.32 20.70
C ALA A 284 -36.57 -27.53 21.54
N VAL A 285 -36.64 -26.21 21.37
CA VAL A 285 -37.59 -25.32 22.02
C VAL A 285 -39.03 -25.67 21.59
N GLY A 286 -39.25 -25.93 20.30
CA GLY A 286 -40.56 -26.37 19.77
C GLY A 286 -41.04 -27.69 20.38
N ILE A 287 -40.17 -28.69 20.47
CA ILE A 287 -40.48 -29.98 21.11
C ILE A 287 -40.80 -29.78 22.59
N LEU A 288 -40.02 -28.97 23.30
CA LEU A 288 -40.28 -28.67 24.72
C LEU A 288 -41.63 -27.98 24.91
N ALA A 289 -41.96 -27.00 24.09
CA ALA A 289 -43.24 -26.30 24.12
C ALA A 289 -44.42 -27.28 23.86
N ILE A 290 -44.31 -28.12 22.81
CA ILE A 290 -45.33 -29.13 22.48
C ILE A 290 -45.50 -30.12 23.64
N THR A 291 -44.42 -30.59 24.25
CA THR A 291 -44.51 -31.53 25.40
C THR A 291 -45.14 -30.88 26.61
N MET A 292 -44.82 -29.61 26.90
CA MET A 292 -45.46 -28.84 27.98
C MET A 292 -46.97 -28.64 27.73
N VAL A 293 -47.36 -28.25 26.53
CA VAL A 293 -48.76 -28.07 26.15
C VAL A 293 -49.52 -29.40 26.23
N ARG A 294 -48.95 -30.50 25.66
CA ARG A 294 -49.54 -31.83 25.76
C ARG A 294 -49.69 -32.28 27.22
N ARG A 295 -48.71 -32.01 28.04
CA ARG A 295 -48.76 -32.30 29.48
C ARG A 295 -49.86 -31.50 30.21
N HIS A 296 -49.91 -30.16 29.86
CA HIS A 296 -50.94 -29.28 30.40
C HIS A 296 -52.39 -29.77 30.05
N ILE A 297 -52.60 -30.10 28.75
CA ILE A 297 -53.89 -30.59 28.28
C ILE A 297 -54.24 -31.93 28.93
N ARG A 298 -53.28 -32.87 29.06
CA ARG A 298 -53.50 -34.21 29.65
C ARG A 298 -53.85 -34.14 31.15
N TYR A 299 -53.36 -33.17 31.87
CA TYR A 299 -53.58 -32.99 33.29
C TYR A 299 -54.60 -31.89 33.60
N LYS A 300 -55.20 -31.29 32.53
CA LYS A 300 -56.33 -30.36 32.76
C LYS A 300 -57.53 -31.13 33.19
N GLU A 301 -57.96 -30.95 34.45
CA GLU A 301 -59.24 -31.53 34.96
C GLU A 301 -60.37 -30.95 34.14
N VAL A 302 -61.14 -31.80 33.52
CA VAL A 302 -62.42 -31.47 32.87
C VAL A 302 -63.44 -31.38 33.98
N ARG A 303 -63.95 -30.18 34.22
CA ARG A 303 -65.10 -30.00 35.12
C ARG A 303 -66.37 -30.40 34.38
N GLU A 304 -67.12 -31.31 34.92
CA GLU A 304 -68.50 -31.64 34.48
C GLU A 304 -69.45 -30.60 35.02
N ASP A 305 -70.53 -30.26 34.29
CA ASP A 305 -71.47 -29.19 34.66
C ASP A 305 -72.14 -29.41 36.05
N TRP A 306 -72.37 -30.68 36.45
CA TRP A 306 -72.92 -31.02 37.79
C TRP A 306 -71.95 -30.75 38.95
N GLU A 307 -70.66 -30.78 38.73
CA GLU A 307 -69.60 -30.44 39.72
C GLU A 307 -69.58 -28.94 40.08
N VAL A 308 -70.07 -28.09 39.18
CA VAL A 308 -70.17 -26.66 39.44
C VAL A 308 -71.32 -26.33 40.37
N GLU A 309 -72.43 -27.10 40.34
CA GLU A 309 -73.64 -26.79 41.04
C GLU A 309 -73.79 -27.58 42.36
N TYR A 310 -73.26 -28.78 42.41
CA TYR A 310 -73.44 -29.69 43.55
C TYR A 310 -72.18 -30.42 44.07
N GLY A 311 -70.96 -30.05 43.51
CA GLY A 311 -69.74 -30.71 43.89
C GLY A 311 -69.11 -30.20 45.19
N PRO A 312 -68.37 -31.08 45.93
CA PRO A 312 -67.65 -30.70 47.12
C PRO A 312 -66.57 -29.67 46.77
N HIS A 313 -66.23 -28.76 47.73
CA HIS A 313 -65.14 -27.80 47.55
C HIS A 313 -63.80 -28.49 47.23
N ARG A 314 -63.29 -28.32 46.05
CA ARG A 314 -61.98 -28.82 45.65
C ARG A 314 -60.87 -27.77 45.94
N PHE A 315 -59.84 -28.22 46.63
CA PHE A 315 -58.64 -27.43 46.82
C PHE A 315 -57.69 -27.72 45.66
N SER A 316 -57.09 -26.64 45.07
CA SER A 316 -56.04 -26.88 44.10
C SER A 316 -54.82 -27.47 44.78
N TYR A 317 -54.08 -28.36 44.10
CA TYR A 317 -52.86 -28.94 44.66
C TYR A 317 -51.87 -27.87 45.19
N LYS A 318 -51.96 -26.64 44.70
CA LYS A 318 -51.18 -25.48 45.14
C LYS A 318 -51.66 -24.90 46.48
N ASP A 319 -52.91 -25.08 46.81
CA ASP A 319 -53.54 -24.61 48.08
C ASP A 319 -53.27 -25.53 49.22
N LEU A 320 -52.92 -26.83 48.94
CA LEU A 320 -52.61 -27.85 49.93
C LEU A 320 -51.17 -27.78 50.47
N PHE A 321 -50.30 -27.00 49.83
CA PHE A 321 -48.88 -26.87 50.16
C PHE A 321 -48.46 -25.44 50.52
N ARG A 322 -49.40 -24.57 50.94
CA ARG A 322 -49.11 -23.29 51.56
C ARG A 322 -49.17 -23.35 53.08
#